data_75efb242196eb4a1a56ccf228320afa6
#
_entry.id   75efb242196eb4a1a56ccf228320afa6
#
_cell.length_a   1.000
_cell.length_b   1.000
_cell.length_c   1.000
_cell.angle_alpha   90.00
_cell.angle_beta   90.00
_cell.angle_gamma   90.00
#
_symmetry.space_group_name_H-M   'P 1'
#
loop_
_entity.id
_entity.type
_entity.pdbx_description
1 polymer ?
#
loop_
_entity_poly.entity_id
_entity_poly.type
_entity_poly.pdbx_seq_one_letter_code
_entity_poly.pdbx_strand_id
1 'polypeptide(L)'
;MYIPPFEISSRTINLIAEISAQIERYAIRLENEGLKLRKANRIRTIHSSLAIEGNNLSENQVQDIINGKNVIAPLREIQEVKNAIKTYELYSSLNPFSITDLLKAHGTMMFALSDDAERFRQGGVGVFSEKGLVHMAPPANRVQGLIEDLMQWLASSDDHLLIRSCVFHYEFE
;
A
#
# COMPACT_ATOMS: atom_id res chain seq x y z
N MET A 1 0.86 -19.47 -17.27
CA MET A 1 1.23 -18.17 -16.66
C MET A 1 -0.03 -17.33 -16.63
N TYR A 2 -0.40 -16.82 -15.48
CA TYR A 2 -1.54 -15.91 -15.31
C TYR A 2 -1.20 -14.55 -15.95
N ILE A 3 -2.16 -13.97 -16.65
CA ILE A 3 -2.07 -12.61 -17.20
C ILE A 3 -3.35 -11.89 -16.76
N PRO A 4 -3.26 -10.82 -15.98
CA PRO A 4 -4.42 -10.02 -15.59
C PRO A 4 -5.16 -9.49 -16.82
N PRO A 5 -6.49 -9.46 -16.82
CA PRO A 5 -7.27 -8.91 -17.94
C PRO A 5 -7.28 -7.39 -17.88
N PHE A 6 -6.50 -6.71 -18.72
CA PHE A 6 -6.53 -5.26 -18.88
C PHE A 6 -6.25 -4.82 -20.31
N GLU A 7 -6.65 -3.61 -20.64
CA GLU A 7 -6.43 -3.00 -21.96
C GLU A 7 -5.72 -1.65 -21.82
N ILE A 8 -4.78 -1.38 -22.72
CA ILE A 8 -4.05 -0.12 -22.77
C ILE A 8 -4.70 0.77 -23.84
N SER A 9 -5.41 1.80 -23.42
CA SER A 9 -6.03 2.79 -24.28
C SER A 9 -5.04 3.91 -24.68
N SER A 10 -5.36 4.66 -25.74
CA SER A 10 -4.61 5.87 -26.09
C SER A 10 -4.58 6.90 -24.94
N ARG A 11 -5.65 6.98 -24.16
CA ARG A 11 -5.70 7.81 -22.94
C ARG A 11 -4.69 7.35 -21.89
N THR A 12 -4.56 6.05 -21.69
CA THR A 12 -3.57 5.46 -20.77
C THR A 12 -2.16 5.86 -21.15
N ILE A 13 -1.83 5.78 -22.45
CA ILE A 13 -0.50 6.17 -22.97
C ILE A 13 -0.21 7.65 -22.70
N ASN A 14 -1.17 8.53 -22.97
CA ASN A 14 -1.02 9.96 -22.71
C ASN A 14 -0.82 10.26 -21.21
N LEU A 15 -1.61 9.63 -20.34
CA LEU A 15 -1.46 9.78 -18.88
C LEU A 15 -0.10 9.29 -18.38
N ILE A 16 0.42 8.18 -18.92
CA ILE A 16 1.77 7.69 -18.58
C ILE A 16 2.82 8.74 -18.92
N ALA A 17 2.74 9.31 -20.14
CA ALA A 17 3.68 10.33 -20.57
C ALA A 17 3.62 11.60 -19.67
N GLU A 18 2.42 12.07 -19.36
CA GLU A 18 2.23 13.23 -18.48
C GLU A 18 2.74 12.97 -17.05
N ILE A 19 2.41 11.82 -16.45
CA ILE A 19 2.85 11.44 -15.10
C ILE A 19 4.36 11.29 -15.05
N SER A 20 4.96 10.62 -16.04
CA SER A 20 6.42 10.44 -16.11
C SER A 20 7.15 11.78 -16.19
N ALA A 21 6.67 12.70 -17.02
CA ALA A 21 7.23 14.05 -17.11
C ALA A 21 7.10 14.84 -15.80
N GLN A 22 5.99 14.68 -15.07
CA GLN A 22 5.81 15.32 -13.77
C GLN A 22 6.72 14.73 -12.70
N ILE A 23 6.90 13.40 -12.68
CA ILE A 23 7.81 12.71 -11.74
C ILE A 23 9.24 13.21 -11.94
N GLU A 24 9.71 13.31 -13.19
CA GLU A 24 11.05 13.84 -13.47
C GLU A 24 11.23 15.29 -13.00
N ARG A 25 10.27 16.16 -13.29
CA ARG A 25 10.28 17.54 -12.81
C ARG A 25 10.31 17.63 -11.28
N TYR A 26 9.59 16.73 -10.61
CA TYR A 26 9.55 16.66 -9.16
C TYR A 26 10.86 16.13 -8.59
N ALA A 27 11.46 15.09 -9.20
CA ALA A 27 12.77 14.55 -8.79
C ALA A 27 13.85 15.61 -8.83
N ILE A 28 13.93 16.42 -9.89
CA ILE A 28 14.88 17.53 -10.02
C ILE A 28 14.66 18.57 -8.90
N ARG A 29 13.43 18.83 -8.50
CA ARG A 29 13.14 19.75 -7.38
C ARG A 29 13.55 19.16 -6.03
N LEU A 30 13.29 17.86 -5.81
CA LEU A 30 13.64 17.17 -4.56
C LEU A 30 15.15 17.12 -4.29
N GLU A 31 15.98 17.05 -5.33
CA GLU A 31 17.44 17.13 -5.18
C GLU A 31 17.87 18.49 -4.59
N ASN A 32 17.11 19.54 -4.85
CA ASN A 32 17.36 20.90 -4.39
C ASN A 32 16.63 21.28 -3.09
N GLU A 33 15.59 20.50 -2.70
CA GLU A 33 14.77 20.76 -1.53
C GLU A 33 15.21 19.89 -0.34
N GLY A 34 15.61 20.54 0.74
CA GLY A 34 16.26 19.89 1.88
C GLY A 34 15.39 18.93 2.69
N LEU A 35 16.03 18.32 3.69
CA LEU A 35 15.49 17.31 4.64
C LEU A 35 14.11 17.63 5.27
N LYS A 36 13.77 18.93 5.41
CA LYS A 36 12.50 19.37 6.00
C LYS A 36 11.29 18.97 5.13
N LEU A 37 11.39 19.11 3.81
CA LEU A 37 10.29 18.78 2.90
C LEU A 37 10.06 17.26 2.84
N ARG A 38 11.14 16.46 2.84
CA ARG A 38 11.03 15.00 2.88
C ARG A 38 10.32 14.52 4.13
N LYS A 39 10.61 15.12 5.29
CA LYS A 39 9.92 14.80 6.54
C LYS A 39 8.44 15.18 6.49
N ALA A 40 8.11 16.37 5.98
CA ALA A 40 6.71 16.80 5.84
C ALA A 40 5.92 15.91 4.87
N ASN A 41 6.51 15.56 3.74
CA ASN A 41 5.88 14.66 2.77
C ASN A 41 5.65 13.25 3.37
N ARG A 42 6.61 12.71 4.13
CA ARG A 42 6.45 11.43 4.83
C ARG A 42 5.27 11.47 5.81
N ILE A 43 5.13 12.54 6.60
CA ILE A 43 4.02 12.72 7.55
C ILE A 43 2.68 12.72 6.78
N ARG A 44 2.58 13.52 5.72
CA ARG A 44 1.37 13.59 4.90
C ARG A 44 1.02 12.25 4.25
N THR A 45 2.00 11.53 3.72
CA THR A 45 1.77 10.22 3.11
C THR A 45 1.21 9.24 4.14
N ILE A 46 1.82 9.13 5.31
CA ILE A 46 1.34 8.25 6.39
C ILE A 46 -0.07 8.65 6.82
N HIS A 47 -0.29 9.94 7.11
CA HIS A 47 -1.60 10.45 7.51
C HIS A 47 -2.68 10.16 6.46
N SER A 48 -2.43 10.51 5.19
CA SER A 48 -3.44 10.35 4.13
C SER A 48 -3.76 8.88 3.84
N SER A 49 -2.76 8.00 3.84
CA SER A 49 -2.98 6.57 3.65
C SER A 49 -3.83 5.96 4.76
N LEU A 50 -3.54 6.30 6.01
CA LEU A 50 -4.32 5.80 7.15
C LEU A 50 -5.72 6.42 7.23
N ALA A 51 -5.89 7.68 6.80
CA ALA A 51 -7.20 8.33 6.74
C ALA A 51 -8.15 7.65 5.75
N ILE A 52 -7.65 7.13 4.63
CA ILE A 52 -8.42 6.32 3.67
C ILE A 52 -8.96 5.06 4.37
N GLU A 53 -8.18 4.46 5.25
CA GLU A 53 -8.54 3.27 6.03
C GLU A 53 -9.35 3.59 7.31
N GLY A 54 -9.78 4.84 7.48
CA GLY A 54 -10.65 5.26 8.58
C GLY A 54 -9.95 5.67 9.88
N ASN A 55 -8.63 5.85 9.88
CA ASN A 55 -7.91 6.44 11.00
C ASN A 55 -8.23 7.94 11.09
N ASN A 56 -8.63 8.41 12.27
CA ASN A 56 -9.11 9.79 12.47
C ASN A 56 -8.08 10.72 13.09
N LEU A 57 -6.83 10.29 13.26
CA LEU A 57 -5.77 11.14 13.79
C LEU A 57 -5.47 12.30 12.84
N SER A 58 -5.33 13.49 13.38
CA SER A 58 -4.90 14.66 12.59
C SER A 58 -3.43 14.55 12.17
N GLU A 59 -3.04 15.29 11.12
CA GLU A 59 -1.64 15.36 10.68
C GLU A 59 -0.69 15.77 11.81
N ASN A 60 -1.12 16.68 12.70
CA ASN A 60 -0.35 17.10 13.88
C ASN A 60 -0.15 15.95 14.89
N GLN A 61 -1.18 15.14 15.15
CA GLN A 61 -1.07 13.98 16.03
C GLN A 61 -0.15 12.91 15.44
N VAL A 62 -0.24 12.66 14.13
CA VAL A 62 0.69 11.77 13.42
C VAL A 62 2.12 12.29 13.52
N GLN A 63 2.34 13.60 13.34
CA GLN A 63 3.65 14.24 13.51
C GLN A 63 4.19 14.09 14.94
N ASP A 64 3.33 14.25 15.95
CA ASP A 64 3.72 14.10 17.35
C ASP A 64 4.13 12.65 17.66
N ILE A 65 3.40 11.65 17.14
CA ILE A 65 3.77 10.23 17.26
C ILE A 65 5.14 9.98 16.59
N ILE A 66 5.37 10.49 15.38
CA ILE A 66 6.65 10.37 14.66
C ILE A 66 7.79 10.99 15.47
N ASN A 67 7.52 12.07 16.19
CA ASN A 67 8.50 12.74 17.05
C ASN A 67 8.65 12.12 18.45
N GLY A 68 7.96 11.00 18.74
CA GLY A 68 8.02 10.28 20.02
C GLY A 68 7.24 10.96 21.14
N LYS A 69 6.34 11.88 20.84
CA LYS A 69 5.49 12.53 21.84
C LYS A 69 4.27 11.67 22.17
N ASN A 70 3.73 11.85 23.38
CA ASN A 70 2.49 11.22 23.77
C ASN A 70 1.29 11.94 23.13
N VAL A 71 0.39 11.15 22.55
CA VAL A 71 -0.86 11.62 21.94
C VAL A 71 -2.03 10.95 22.67
N ILE A 72 -3.06 11.73 22.96
CA ILE A 72 -4.31 11.21 23.54
C ILE A 72 -5.26 10.90 22.38
N ALA A 73 -5.45 9.61 22.09
CA ALA A 73 -6.31 9.10 21.03
C ALA A 73 -6.60 7.61 21.26
N PRO A 74 -7.49 6.97 20.49
CA PRO A 74 -7.71 5.53 20.54
C PRO A 74 -6.38 4.76 20.34
N LEU A 75 -6.12 3.79 21.23
CA LEU A 75 -4.85 3.04 21.20
C LEU A 75 -4.63 2.32 19.86
N ARG A 76 -5.72 1.84 19.25
CA ARG A 76 -5.69 1.21 17.94
C ARG A 76 -5.16 2.16 16.86
N GLU A 77 -5.70 3.38 16.80
CA GLU A 77 -5.28 4.39 15.80
C GLU A 77 -3.82 4.81 15.99
N ILE A 78 -3.37 4.95 17.25
CA ILE A 78 -1.95 5.20 17.56
C ILE A 78 -1.08 4.02 17.10
N GLN A 79 -1.54 2.78 17.30
CA GLN A 79 -0.80 1.59 16.87
C GLN A 79 -0.69 1.52 15.35
N GLU A 80 -1.76 1.84 14.62
CA GLU A 80 -1.76 1.91 13.15
C GLU A 80 -0.70 2.89 12.64
N VAL A 81 -0.61 4.09 13.22
CA VAL A 81 0.43 5.07 12.86
C VAL A 81 1.84 4.53 13.14
N LYS A 82 2.06 3.92 14.32
CA LYS A 82 3.37 3.34 14.66
C LYS A 82 3.77 2.22 13.70
N ASN A 83 2.82 1.38 13.30
CA ASN A 83 3.05 0.31 12.35
C ASN A 83 3.37 0.87 10.95
N ALA A 84 2.60 1.86 10.48
CA ALA A 84 2.87 2.53 9.22
C ALA A 84 4.28 3.14 9.18
N ILE A 85 4.70 3.85 10.25
CA ILE A 85 6.06 4.39 10.36
C ILE A 85 7.10 3.30 10.16
N LYS A 86 6.98 2.16 10.88
CA LYS A 86 7.91 1.03 10.79
C LYS A 86 7.91 0.39 9.39
N THR A 87 6.73 0.24 8.79
CA THR A 87 6.62 -0.34 7.44
C THR A 87 7.30 0.57 6.39
N TYR A 88 7.12 1.88 6.49
CA TYR A 88 7.84 2.83 5.64
C TYR A 88 9.37 2.82 5.86
N GLU A 89 9.85 2.46 7.05
CA GLU A 89 11.27 2.28 7.32
C GLU A 89 11.84 1.01 6.67
N LEU A 90 11.03 -0.02 6.52
CA LEU A 90 11.39 -1.27 5.84
C LEU A 90 11.40 -1.13 4.31
N TYR A 91 10.66 -0.17 3.75
CA TYR A 91 10.40 -0.03 2.32
C TYR A 91 11.62 -0.26 1.43
N SER A 92 12.74 0.38 1.73
CA SER A 92 13.96 0.28 0.91
C SER A 92 14.66 -1.08 0.97
N SER A 93 14.31 -1.93 1.93
CA SER A 93 14.88 -3.26 2.13
C SER A 93 14.00 -4.40 1.60
N LEU A 94 12.76 -4.09 1.19
CA LEU A 94 11.81 -5.07 0.70
C LEU A 94 11.97 -5.28 -0.81
N ASN A 95 11.90 -6.54 -1.23
CA ASN A 95 11.81 -6.92 -2.63
C ASN A 95 10.32 -6.96 -3.05
N PRO A 96 9.87 -6.08 -3.98
CA PRO A 96 8.47 -6.00 -4.40
C PRO A 96 7.96 -7.26 -5.14
N PHE A 97 8.85 -8.18 -5.50
CA PHE A 97 8.51 -9.44 -6.18
C PHE A 97 8.57 -10.66 -5.24
N SER A 98 8.73 -10.44 -3.93
CA SER A 98 8.87 -11.49 -2.92
C SER A 98 7.64 -11.60 -2.05
N ILE A 99 6.99 -12.76 -2.07
CA ILE A 99 5.87 -13.07 -1.16
C ILE A 99 6.31 -13.01 0.30
N THR A 100 7.51 -13.47 0.60
CA THR A 100 8.07 -13.40 1.96
C THR A 100 8.16 -11.96 2.44
N ASP A 101 8.60 -11.04 1.57
CA ASP A 101 8.70 -9.63 1.91
C ASP A 101 7.33 -8.94 1.96
N LEU A 102 6.38 -9.36 1.12
CA LEU A 102 4.97 -8.93 1.23
C LEU A 102 4.39 -9.33 2.59
N LEU A 103 4.55 -10.58 3.01
CA LEU A 103 4.05 -11.06 4.30
C LEU A 103 4.77 -10.37 5.47
N LYS A 104 6.07 -10.11 5.37
CA LYS A 104 6.83 -9.32 6.34
C LYS A 104 6.29 -7.89 6.46
N ALA A 105 6.00 -7.23 5.34
CA ALA A 105 5.38 -5.90 5.34
C ALA A 105 3.99 -5.93 5.98
N HIS A 106 3.16 -6.93 5.61
CA HIS A 106 1.85 -7.17 6.22
C HIS A 106 1.97 -7.42 7.73
N GLY A 107 2.89 -8.27 8.17
CA GLY A 107 3.14 -8.54 9.59
C GLY A 107 3.52 -7.30 10.38
N THR A 108 4.35 -6.43 9.79
CA THR A 108 4.72 -5.15 10.40
C THR A 108 3.53 -4.19 10.47
N MET A 109 2.75 -4.09 9.37
CA MET A 109 1.58 -3.20 9.30
C MET A 109 0.47 -3.62 10.25
N MET A 110 0.26 -4.93 10.41
CA MET A 110 -0.81 -5.50 11.23
C MET A 110 -0.38 -5.87 12.65
N PHE A 111 0.84 -5.53 13.05
CA PHE A 111 1.37 -5.84 14.38
C PHE A 111 0.47 -5.30 15.49
N ALA A 112 0.06 -6.18 16.42
CA ALA A 112 -0.87 -5.90 17.52
C ALA A 112 -2.26 -5.35 17.09
N LEU A 113 -2.62 -5.50 15.81
CA LEU A 113 -3.94 -5.13 15.28
C LEU A 113 -4.74 -6.35 14.81
N SER A 114 -4.06 -7.41 14.39
CA SER A 114 -4.68 -8.65 13.90
C SER A 114 -3.84 -9.88 14.29
N ASP A 115 -4.56 -10.97 14.60
CA ASP A 115 -3.95 -12.28 14.85
C ASP A 115 -3.43 -12.95 13.56
N ASP A 116 -3.89 -12.49 12.39
CA ASP A 116 -3.45 -12.96 11.06
C ASP A 116 -2.26 -12.16 10.49
N ALA A 117 -1.57 -11.38 11.33
CA ALA A 117 -0.36 -10.68 10.91
C ALA A 117 0.67 -11.67 10.32
N GLU A 118 1.33 -11.27 9.21
CA GLU A 118 2.36 -12.08 8.52
C GLU A 118 1.85 -13.39 7.86
N ARG A 119 0.54 -13.53 7.65
CA ARG A 119 -0.05 -14.73 7.01
C ARG A 119 -1.16 -14.37 6.05
N PHE A 120 -1.44 -15.29 5.14
CA PHE A 120 -2.68 -15.27 4.38
C PHE A 120 -3.84 -15.63 5.30
N ARG A 121 -4.99 -15.01 5.05
CA ARG A 121 -6.24 -15.29 5.77
C ARG A 121 -6.63 -16.75 5.69
N GLN A 122 -7.23 -17.25 6.76
CA GLN A 122 -7.78 -18.62 6.84
C GLN A 122 -9.29 -18.66 6.63
N GLY A 123 -9.96 -17.53 6.84
CA GLY A 123 -11.41 -17.40 6.73
C GLY A 123 -11.87 -16.79 5.42
N GLY A 124 -13.20 -16.90 5.15
CA GLY A 124 -13.87 -16.20 4.07
C GLY A 124 -13.95 -14.69 4.38
N VAL A 125 -13.88 -13.88 3.34
CA VAL A 125 -14.05 -12.41 3.41
C VAL A 125 -15.02 -12.01 2.32
N GLY A 126 -15.88 -11.03 2.61
CA GLY A 126 -16.81 -10.47 1.64
C GLY A 126 -17.09 -9.01 1.93
N VAL A 127 -17.46 -8.28 0.89
CA VAL A 127 -17.89 -6.89 0.99
C VAL A 127 -19.41 -6.88 1.13
N PHE A 128 -19.89 -6.23 2.19
CA PHE A 128 -21.32 -6.12 2.49
C PHE A 128 -21.76 -4.67 2.35
N SER A 129 -22.97 -4.48 1.84
CA SER A 129 -23.69 -3.22 1.86
C SER A 129 -24.94 -3.36 2.75
N GLU A 130 -25.69 -2.28 2.93
CA GLU A 130 -27.00 -2.32 3.60
C GLU A 130 -27.99 -3.30 2.94
N LYS A 131 -27.80 -3.62 1.65
CA LYS A 131 -28.63 -4.55 0.86
C LYS A 131 -28.15 -6.01 0.90
N GLY A 132 -27.07 -6.31 1.62
CA GLY A 132 -26.49 -7.65 1.74
C GLY A 132 -25.09 -7.77 1.13
N LEU A 133 -24.69 -9.01 0.82
CA LEU A 133 -23.39 -9.32 0.20
C LEU A 133 -23.30 -8.74 -1.21
N VAL A 134 -22.30 -7.90 -1.44
CA VAL A 134 -22.02 -7.27 -2.74
C VAL A 134 -20.96 -8.07 -3.49
N HIS A 135 -19.91 -8.50 -2.80
CA HIS A 135 -18.81 -9.25 -3.39
C HIS A 135 -18.29 -10.27 -2.39
N MET A 136 -17.99 -11.46 -2.89
CA MET A 136 -17.34 -12.53 -2.12
C MET A 136 -15.91 -12.67 -2.62
N ALA A 137 -14.95 -12.45 -1.73
CA ALA A 137 -13.55 -12.69 -2.04
C ALA A 137 -13.28 -14.17 -2.34
N PRO A 138 -12.23 -14.51 -3.09
CA PRO A 138 -11.86 -15.89 -3.37
C PRO A 138 -11.76 -16.72 -2.08
N PRO A 139 -12.04 -18.05 -2.12
CA PRO A 139 -11.85 -18.92 -0.97
C PRO A 139 -10.40 -18.82 -0.41
N ALA A 140 -10.27 -18.88 0.91
CA ALA A 140 -8.96 -18.69 1.59
C ALA A 140 -7.86 -19.63 1.05
N ASN A 141 -8.21 -20.88 0.75
CA ASN A 141 -7.28 -21.88 0.20
C ASN A 141 -6.76 -21.56 -1.21
N ARG A 142 -7.35 -20.58 -1.91
CA ARG A 142 -6.90 -20.13 -3.24
C ARG A 142 -6.03 -18.88 -3.18
N VAL A 143 -6.07 -18.12 -2.08
CA VAL A 143 -5.43 -16.81 -1.99
C VAL A 143 -3.94 -16.89 -2.24
N GLN A 144 -3.25 -17.85 -1.62
CA GLN A 144 -1.80 -17.98 -1.81
C GLN A 144 -1.45 -18.21 -3.30
N GLY A 145 -2.11 -19.15 -3.97
CA GLY A 145 -1.85 -19.41 -5.39
C GLY A 145 -2.16 -18.21 -6.30
N LEU A 146 -3.23 -17.45 -5.99
CA LEU A 146 -3.56 -16.22 -6.74
C LEU A 146 -2.48 -15.15 -6.56
N ILE A 147 -1.95 -14.99 -5.35
CA ILE A 147 -0.85 -14.06 -5.09
C ILE A 147 0.45 -14.52 -5.75
N GLU A 148 0.75 -15.83 -5.74
CA GLU A 148 1.90 -16.39 -6.45
C GLU A 148 1.84 -16.08 -7.96
N ASP A 149 0.68 -16.32 -8.57
CA ASP A 149 0.43 -16.02 -9.99
C ASP A 149 0.58 -14.52 -10.28
N LEU A 150 0.01 -13.66 -9.44
CA LEU A 150 0.09 -12.20 -9.58
C LEU A 150 1.53 -11.68 -9.45
N MET A 151 2.29 -12.19 -8.47
CA MET A 151 3.69 -11.84 -8.27
C MET A 151 4.57 -12.31 -9.44
N GLN A 152 4.29 -13.50 -9.98
CA GLN A 152 5.00 -14.00 -11.17
C GLN A 152 4.75 -13.12 -12.38
N TRP A 153 3.49 -12.70 -12.60
CA TRP A 153 3.16 -11.75 -13.66
C TRP A 153 3.88 -10.42 -13.44
N LEU A 154 3.82 -9.85 -12.22
CA LEU A 154 4.46 -8.58 -11.88
C LEU A 154 5.97 -8.60 -12.18
N ALA A 155 6.63 -9.73 -11.89
CA ALA A 155 8.06 -9.89 -12.10
C ALA A 155 8.45 -10.08 -13.58
N SER A 156 7.57 -10.70 -14.39
CA SER A 156 7.86 -11.09 -15.77
C SER A 156 7.26 -10.17 -16.83
N SER A 157 6.34 -9.27 -16.46
CA SER A 157 5.71 -8.34 -17.41
C SER A 157 6.70 -7.27 -17.89
N ASP A 158 6.68 -6.99 -19.18
CA ASP A 158 7.42 -5.90 -19.82
C ASP A 158 6.63 -4.59 -19.89
N ASP A 159 5.41 -4.57 -19.33
CA ASP A 159 4.58 -3.38 -19.29
C ASP A 159 5.22 -2.25 -18.46
N HIS A 160 4.86 -1.02 -18.79
CA HIS A 160 5.35 0.15 -18.07
C HIS A 160 5.02 0.07 -16.56
N LEU A 161 5.95 0.51 -15.68
CA LEU A 161 5.84 0.39 -14.23
C LEU A 161 4.53 0.95 -13.65
N LEU A 162 4.03 2.07 -14.21
CA LEU A 162 2.74 2.65 -13.79
C LEU A 162 1.56 1.72 -14.12
N ILE A 163 1.61 1.01 -15.25
CA ILE A 163 0.58 0.02 -15.60
C ILE A 163 0.65 -1.14 -14.64
N ARG A 164 1.84 -1.72 -14.47
CA ARG A 164 2.03 -2.86 -13.56
C ARG A 164 1.58 -2.56 -12.13
N SER A 165 1.89 -1.37 -11.62
CA SER A 165 1.47 -0.98 -10.27
C SER A 165 -0.04 -0.82 -10.14
N CYS A 166 -0.71 -0.21 -11.14
CA CYS A 166 -2.16 -0.07 -11.12
C CYS A 166 -2.89 -1.41 -11.27
N VAL A 167 -2.42 -2.26 -12.18
CA VAL A 167 -3.00 -3.60 -12.39
C VAL A 167 -2.77 -4.47 -11.16
N PHE A 168 -1.56 -4.45 -10.60
CA PHE A 168 -1.27 -5.18 -9.35
C PHE A 168 -2.17 -4.75 -8.21
N HIS A 169 -2.36 -3.45 -8.02
CA HIS A 169 -3.23 -2.92 -6.97
C HIS A 169 -4.68 -3.39 -7.14
N TYR A 170 -5.21 -3.31 -8.37
CA TYR A 170 -6.57 -3.74 -8.68
C TYR A 170 -6.81 -5.26 -8.47
N GLU A 171 -5.85 -6.08 -8.85
CA GLU A 171 -5.95 -7.55 -8.72
C GLU A 171 -5.69 -8.01 -7.27
N PHE A 172 -4.98 -7.20 -6.48
CA PHE A 172 -4.64 -7.51 -5.09
C PHE A 172 -5.81 -7.22 -4.13
N GLU A 173 -6.63 -6.21 -4.39
CA GLU A 173 -7.84 -5.85 -3.63
C GLU A 173 -9.01 -6.82 -3.88
#